data_a52c3d6996ff1822d5a96e2702488049
#
_entry.id   a52c3d6996ff1822d5a96e2702488049
#
_cell.length_a   1.000
_cell.length_b   1.000
_cell.length_c   1.000
_cell.angle_alpha   90.00
_cell.angle_beta   90.00
_cell.angle_gamma   90.00
#
_symmetry.space_group_name_H-M   'P 1'
#
loop_
_entity.id
_entity.type
_entity.pdbx_description
1 polymer ?
#
loop_
_entity_poly.entity_id
_entity_poly.type
_entity_poly.pdbx_seq_one_letter_code
_entity_poly.pdbx_strand_id
1 'polypeptide(L)'
;MTESGAPVLKHLNPLTPLVMVYCREGFEADAGQELAAKVSEILSLTGIIGAKRQLQAVTTLNSAFVMLPLASAEELMGLRKKLRLSSLIFARQLAFGFGPLNLGDARDRAAPIAAAALDTLFATAGIQYNRMVVTYPDNNDGKELTRFSKLVHPALTKALTKGGLITKNGARGLPIFNVFFYDRAKSALLTWIDPNNSSQWIDGVARLKLPPAAPSRSTLKLEEAFHVFMNKDQRDYLLRPGLTAVDLGASPGGWTYQLIKREMFVTAVDNGPMDNALMATGMVNHKEADAFHYKPKTPVDWLICDVVEQPSRVAKLAAEWIREGHCRYVILNLKLPMKQRRQEVLKCLEVIGAANENWHLAARQLYHDRREVTVFAASRLAP
;
A
#
# COMPACT_ATOMS: atom_id res chain seq x y z
N MET A 1 17.05 27.67 -14.04
CA MET A 1 17.04 27.45 -12.58
C MET A 1 15.62 27.70 -12.11
N THR A 2 14.81 26.66 -12.05
CA THR A 2 13.41 26.72 -11.64
C THR A 2 13.36 26.36 -10.17
N GLU A 3 12.87 27.29 -9.36
CA GLU A 3 12.67 27.12 -7.92
C GLU A 3 11.80 25.89 -7.66
N SER A 4 12.35 24.95 -6.93
CA SER A 4 11.73 23.70 -6.52
C SER A 4 10.55 23.97 -5.57
N GLY A 5 9.43 23.40 -5.92
CA GLY A 5 8.11 23.48 -5.32
C GLY A 5 7.94 23.22 -3.83
N ALA A 6 8.31 24.18 -3.03
CA ALA A 6 7.97 24.22 -1.62
C ALA A 6 6.87 25.23 -1.21
N PRO A 7 5.99 25.77 -2.09
CA PRO A 7 5.13 26.88 -1.67
C PRO A 7 3.83 26.47 -0.95
N VAL A 8 3.33 25.25 -1.11
CA VAL A 8 1.98 24.91 -0.61
C VAL A 8 1.95 24.59 0.89
N LEU A 9 3.06 24.12 1.47
CA LEU A 9 3.12 23.77 2.89
C LEU A 9 3.24 24.96 3.85
N LYS A 10 3.63 26.13 3.36
CA LYS A 10 3.80 27.35 4.18
C LYS A 10 2.50 27.96 4.71
N HIS A 11 1.35 27.52 4.20
CA HIS A 11 0.05 28.07 4.57
C HIS A 11 -0.75 27.20 5.55
N LEU A 12 -0.24 26.01 5.93
CA LEU A 12 -0.92 25.19 6.93
C LEU A 12 -0.61 25.70 8.34
N ASN A 13 -1.65 25.83 9.14
CA ASN A 13 -1.51 26.14 10.56
C ASN A 13 -0.72 25.00 11.24
N PRO A 14 0.26 25.28 12.15
CA PRO A 14 1.14 24.29 12.76
C PRO A 14 0.44 23.08 13.39
N LEU A 15 -0.82 23.13 13.67
CA LEU A 15 -1.56 22.04 14.32
C LEU A 15 -2.82 21.64 13.53
N THR A 16 -2.79 21.77 12.22
CA THR A 16 -3.90 21.37 11.34
C THR A 16 -4.10 19.85 11.41
N PRO A 17 -5.33 19.37 11.72
CA PRO A 17 -5.63 17.96 11.61
C PRO A 17 -5.52 17.48 10.16
N LEU A 18 -5.00 16.28 9.96
CA LEU A 18 -4.78 15.77 8.61
C LEU A 18 -4.85 14.24 8.55
N VAL A 19 -5.12 13.73 7.35
CA VAL A 19 -4.84 12.36 6.96
C VAL A 19 -3.59 12.34 6.09
N MET A 20 -2.69 11.43 6.37
CA MET A 20 -1.47 11.21 5.60
C MET A 20 -1.47 9.82 4.99
N VAL A 21 -1.02 9.71 3.74
CA VAL A 21 -0.72 8.43 3.10
C VAL A 21 0.70 8.44 2.57
N TYR A 22 1.36 7.29 2.72
CA TYR A 22 2.63 7.01 2.05
C TYR A 22 2.30 6.42 0.69
N CYS A 23 2.99 6.84 -0.33
CA CYS A 23 2.78 6.36 -1.68
C CYS A 23 4.12 6.07 -2.37
N ARG A 24 4.07 5.64 -3.60
CA ARG A 24 5.25 5.55 -4.44
C ARG A 24 5.64 6.92 -4.95
N GLU A 25 6.95 7.22 -4.98
CA GLU A 25 7.52 8.38 -5.65
C GLU A 25 7.01 8.48 -7.11
N GLY A 26 6.49 9.67 -7.48
CA GLY A 26 5.88 9.94 -8.78
C GLY A 26 4.39 9.55 -8.92
N PHE A 27 3.75 9.11 -7.81
CA PHE A 27 2.32 8.77 -7.76
C PHE A 27 1.53 9.63 -6.77
N GLU A 28 2.12 10.72 -6.30
CA GLU A 28 1.50 11.59 -5.31
C GLU A 28 0.17 12.19 -5.80
N ALA A 29 0.09 12.53 -7.09
CA ALA A 29 -1.13 13.07 -7.68
C ALA A 29 -2.26 12.02 -7.70
N ASP A 30 -1.95 10.77 -8.06
CA ASP A 30 -2.94 9.68 -8.06
C ASP A 30 -3.42 9.36 -6.65
N ALA A 31 -2.48 9.25 -5.70
CA ALA A 31 -2.78 8.99 -4.28
C ALA A 31 -3.57 10.15 -3.65
N GLY A 32 -3.24 11.40 -4.01
CA GLY A 32 -3.93 12.59 -3.51
C GLY A 32 -5.36 12.70 -4.01
N GLN A 33 -5.60 12.46 -5.30
CA GLN A 33 -6.94 12.42 -5.88
C GLN A 33 -7.78 11.30 -5.29
N GLU A 34 -7.20 10.12 -5.10
CA GLU A 34 -7.87 8.98 -4.48
C GLU A 34 -8.26 9.29 -3.03
N LEU A 35 -7.32 9.78 -2.22
CA LEU A 35 -7.54 10.12 -0.83
C LEU A 35 -8.63 11.18 -0.68
N ALA A 36 -8.55 12.27 -1.45
CA ALA A 36 -9.54 13.35 -1.40
C ALA A 36 -10.94 12.86 -1.78
N ALA A 37 -11.07 12.05 -2.83
CA ALA A 37 -12.33 11.48 -3.27
C ALA A 37 -12.94 10.56 -2.19
N LYS A 38 -12.12 9.65 -1.60
CA LYS A 38 -12.58 8.70 -0.60
C LYS A 38 -12.97 9.37 0.72
N VAL A 39 -12.20 10.36 1.14
CA VAL A 39 -12.53 11.16 2.33
C VAL A 39 -13.79 11.97 2.11
N SER A 40 -13.98 12.60 0.95
CA SER A 40 -15.21 13.34 0.60
C SER A 40 -16.44 12.43 0.64
N GLU A 41 -16.35 11.21 0.10
CA GLU A 41 -17.41 10.20 0.16
C GLU A 41 -17.80 9.89 1.62
N ILE A 42 -16.81 9.57 2.47
CA ILE A 42 -17.04 9.20 3.87
C ILE A 42 -17.67 10.36 4.65
N LEU A 43 -17.16 11.57 4.50
CA LEU A 43 -17.63 12.73 5.22
C LEU A 43 -19.06 13.14 4.79
N SER A 44 -19.38 13.00 3.51
CA SER A 44 -20.74 13.23 2.99
C SER A 44 -21.75 12.23 3.57
N LEU A 45 -21.39 10.95 3.67
CA LEU A 45 -22.23 9.89 4.23
C LEU A 45 -22.44 10.03 5.75
N THR A 46 -21.55 10.75 6.44
CA THR A 46 -21.64 10.92 7.91
C THR A 46 -22.38 12.17 8.35
N GLY A 47 -22.73 13.04 7.41
CA GLY A 47 -23.36 14.33 7.72
C GLY A 47 -22.43 15.33 8.42
N ILE A 48 -21.15 15.02 8.56
CA ILE A 48 -20.14 15.88 9.21
C ILE A 48 -19.82 17.09 8.33
N ILE A 49 -19.99 16.98 7.01
CA ILE A 49 -19.85 18.12 6.09
C ILE A 49 -21.21 18.49 5.52
N GLY A 50 -21.61 19.79 5.68
CA GLY A 50 -22.60 20.40 4.81
C GLY A 50 -22.12 20.30 3.35
N ALA A 51 -23.02 19.88 2.45
CA ALA A 51 -22.73 19.61 1.04
C ALA A 51 -21.86 20.71 0.41
N LYS A 52 -20.72 20.33 -0.23
CA LYS A 52 -19.87 21.11 -1.17
C LYS A 52 -18.50 21.62 -0.69
N ARG A 53 -17.87 21.05 0.35
CA ARG A 53 -16.45 21.34 0.51
C ARG A 53 -15.62 20.47 -0.45
N GLN A 54 -14.95 21.09 -1.42
CA GLN A 54 -13.97 20.40 -2.25
C GLN A 54 -12.69 20.17 -1.44
N LEU A 55 -12.41 18.91 -1.12
CA LEU A 55 -11.17 18.53 -0.44
C LEU A 55 -10.04 18.49 -1.46
N GLN A 56 -8.92 19.09 -1.10
CA GLN A 56 -7.71 19.07 -1.92
C GLN A 56 -6.53 18.53 -1.10
N ALA A 57 -5.94 17.46 -1.60
CA ALA A 57 -4.73 16.93 -1.02
C ALA A 57 -3.51 17.79 -1.40
N VAL A 58 -2.61 17.95 -0.45
CA VAL A 58 -1.31 18.56 -0.66
C VAL A 58 -0.36 17.51 -1.18
N THR A 59 0.09 17.71 -2.41
CA THR A 59 1.01 16.80 -3.11
C THR A 59 2.24 17.56 -3.58
N THR A 60 3.41 16.98 -3.38
CA THR A 60 4.67 17.48 -3.93
C THR A 60 5.27 16.37 -4.79
N LEU A 61 5.66 16.69 -5.99
CA LEU A 61 6.23 15.72 -6.92
C LEU A 61 7.47 15.05 -6.31
N ASN A 62 7.52 13.73 -6.40
CA ASN A 62 8.59 12.89 -5.87
C ASN A 62 8.78 12.94 -4.34
N SER A 63 7.75 13.36 -3.61
CA SER A 63 7.79 13.37 -2.14
C SER A 63 7.54 12.01 -1.50
N ALA A 64 6.95 11.06 -2.24
CA ALA A 64 6.55 9.73 -1.77
C ALA A 64 5.51 9.74 -0.62
N PHE A 65 4.82 10.84 -0.39
CA PHE A 65 3.71 10.96 0.55
C PHE A 65 2.72 12.04 0.13
N VAL A 66 1.55 12.00 0.73
CA VAL A 66 0.45 12.95 0.51
C VAL A 66 -0.17 13.32 1.83
N MET A 67 -0.56 14.57 2.00
CA MET A 67 -1.31 15.07 3.13
C MET A 67 -2.68 15.60 2.67
N LEU A 68 -3.72 15.29 3.42
CA LEU A 68 -5.05 15.87 3.25
C LEU A 68 -5.42 16.64 4.51
N PRO A 69 -5.34 17.97 4.52
CA PRO A 69 -5.78 18.80 5.64
C PRO A 69 -7.28 18.69 5.86
N LEU A 70 -7.69 18.66 7.12
CA LEU A 70 -9.07 18.60 7.56
C LEU A 70 -9.49 19.90 8.28
N ALA A 71 -10.79 20.14 8.40
CA ALA A 71 -11.29 21.34 9.05
C ALA A 71 -11.21 21.25 10.59
N SER A 72 -11.35 20.04 11.14
CA SER A 72 -11.40 19.86 12.59
C SER A 72 -10.86 18.50 13.03
N ALA A 73 -10.52 18.42 14.33
CA ALA A 73 -10.17 17.16 14.97
C ALA A 73 -11.35 16.17 14.97
N GLU A 74 -12.59 16.65 14.95
CA GLU A 74 -13.79 15.81 14.87
C GLU A 74 -13.87 15.08 13.53
N GLU A 75 -13.62 15.77 12.39
CA GLU A 75 -13.50 15.13 11.09
C GLU A 75 -12.41 14.03 11.13
N LEU A 76 -11.25 14.31 11.70
CA LEU A 76 -10.14 13.38 11.84
C LEU A 76 -10.55 12.12 12.61
N MET A 77 -11.22 12.29 13.76
CA MET A 77 -11.63 11.17 14.60
C MET A 77 -12.77 10.35 13.95
N GLY A 78 -13.64 11.00 13.18
CA GLY A 78 -14.67 10.32 12.36
C GLY A 78 -14.05 9.47 11.26
N LEU A 79 -13.08 10.03 10.54
CA LEU A 79 -12.38 9.34 9.46
C LEU A 79 -11.55 8.15 9.95
N ARG A 80 -10.90 8.26 11.12
CA ARG A 80 -10.16 7.15 11.73
C ARG A 80 -10.98 5.87 11.83
N LYS A 81 -12.28 5.99 12.11
CA LYS A 81 -13.19 4.84 12.26
C LYS A 81 -13.64 4.22 10.94
N LYS A 82 -13.63 5.00 9.85
CA LYS A 82 -14.27 4.63 8.57
C LYS A 82 -13.31 4.49 7.39
N LEU A 83 -12.30 5.32 7.29
CA LEU A 83 -11.30 5.23 6.22
C LEU A 83 -10.40 4.01 6.44
N ARG A 84 -10.37 3.12 5.45
CA ARG A 84 -9.57 1.90 5.49
C ARG A 84 -8.41 1.98 4.50
N LEU A 85 -7.21 1.57 4.94
CA LEU A 85 -6.07 1.42 4.04
C LEU A 85 -6.41 0.47 2.89
N SER A 86 -7.15 -0.61 3.15
CA SER A 86 -7.56 -1.58 2.12
C SER A 86 -8.44 -1.00 1.01
N SER A 87 -9.05 0.16 1.21
CA SER A 87 -9.87 0.84 0.20
C SER A 87 -9.08 1.83 -0.68
N LEU A 88 -7.78 1.98 -0.46
CA LEU A 88 -6.91 2.90 -1.17
C LEU A 88 -5.92 2.11 -2.05
N ILE A 89 -5.89 2.39 -3.33
CA ILE A 89 -5.05 1.66 -4.32
C ILE A 89 -3.61 2.16 -4.28
N PHE A 90 -3.41 3.48 -4.25
CA PHE A 90 -2.08 4.10 -4.36
C PHE A 90 -1.41 4.37 -3.01
N ALA A 91 -2.10 4.10 -1.90
CA ALA A 91 -1.54 4.25 -0.56
C ALA A 91 -0.85 2.97 -0.09
N ARG A 92 0.38 3.09 0.40
CA ARG A 92 1.16 1.99 1.02
C ARG A 92 0.99 1.92 2.52
N GLN A 93 0.76 3.08 3.16
CA GLN A 93 0.47 3.23 4.58
C GLN A 93 -0.51 4.38 4.78
N LEU A 94 -1.29 4.30 5.85
CA LEU A 94 -2.26 5.30 6.26
C LEU A 94 -1.93 5.76 7.68
N ALA A 95 -1.89 7.06 7.89
CA ALA A 95 -1.70 7.67 9.19
C ALA A 95 -2.66 8.85 9.38
N PHE A 96 -3.03 9.09 10.62
CA PHE A 96 -3.88 10.20 11.05
C PHE A 96 -3.07 11.09 11.98
N GLY A 97 -3.32 12.40 12.00
CA GLY A 97 -2.58 13.25 12.92
C GLY A 97 -2.69 14.74 12.65
N PHE A 98 -1.63 15.44 13.01
CA PHE A 98 -1.55 16.90 13.00
C PHE A 98 -0.23 17.38 12.41
N GLY A 99 -0.23 18.56 11.85
CA GLY A 99 0.97 19.23 11.34
C GLY A 99 0.67 20.18 10.19
N PRO A 100 1.71 20.68 9.55
CA PRO A 100 3.13 20.46 9.86
C PRO A 100 3.59 21.21 11.11
N LEU A 101 4.52 20.61 11.85
CA LEU A 101 5.30 21.28 12.87
C LEU A 101 6.59 21.78 12.24
N ASN A 102 6.78 23.09 12.21
CA ASN A 102 8.01 23.71 11.70
C ASN A 102 9.09 23.68 12.80
N LEU A 103 10.18 22.99 12.52
CA LEU A 103 11.32 22.83 13.41
C LEU A 103 12.51 23.76 13.04
N GLY A 104 12.48 24.31 11.83
CA GLY A 104 13.57 25.15 11.31
C GLY A 104 14.92 24.44 11.34
N ASP A 105 15.96 25.20 11.68
CA ASP A 105 17.34 24.72 11.82
C ASP A 105 17.72 24.48 13.31
N ALA A 106 16.75 24.29 14.20
CA ALA A 106 16.98 24.04 15.60
C ALA A 106 17.90 22.82 15.82
N ARG A 107 18.86 22.94 16.74
CA ARG A 107 19.76 21.83 17.12
C ARG A 107 19.01 20.74 17.88
N ASP A 108 18.15 21.14 18.84
CA ASP A 108 17.23 20.21 19.52
C ASP A 108 15.89 20.20 18.83
N ARG A 109 15.58 19.09 18.17
CA ARG A 109 14.29 18.83 17.54
C ARG A 109 13.37 17.96 18.41
N ALA A 110 13.92 17.32 19.43
CA ALA A 110 13.14 16.43 20.29
C ALA A 110 12.22 17.20 21.23
N ALA A 111 12.70 18.26 21.85
CA ALA A 111 11.91 19.03 22.80
C ALA A 111 10.66 19.69 22.19
N PRO A 112 10.72 20.42 21.06
CA PRO A 112 9.53 21.01 20.45
C PRO A 112 8.54 19.96 19.95
N ILE A 113 9.02 18.82 19.45
CA ILE A 113 8.13 17.70 19.04
C ILE A 113 7.43 17.11 20.26
N ALA A 114 8.17 16.86 21.35
CA ALA A 114 7.58 16.29 22.56
C ALA A 114 6.53 17.23 23.17
N ALA A 115 6.84 18.54 23.25
CA ALA A 115 5.89 19.55 23.73
C ALA A 115 4.62 19.56 22.86
N ALA A 116 4.75 19.71 21.55
CA ALA A 116 3.61 19.75 20.64
C ALA A 116 2.77 18.45 20.69
N ALA A 117 3.41 17.30 20.81
CA ALA A 117 2.72 16.03 20.91
C ALA A 117 1.91 15.88 22.22
N LEU A 118 2.48 16.31 23.35
CA LEU A 118 1.80 16.27 24.64
C LEU A 118 0.64 17.26 24.70
N ASP A 119 0.83 18.48 24.21
CA ASP A 119 -0.21 19.51 24.22
C ASP A 119 -1.37 19.19 23.27
N THR A 120 -1.08 18.65 22.08
CA THR A 120 -2.10 18.45 21.03
C THR A 120 -2.76 17.08 21.10
N LEU A 121 -1.97 16.01 21.14
CA LEU A 121 -2.49 14.65 21.00
C LEU A 121 -3.07 14.11 22.29
N PHE A 122 -2.47 14.44 23.43
CA PHE A 122 -2.98 14.00 24.73
C PHE A 122 -4.29 14.73 25.10
N ALA A 123 -4.33 16.04 24.83
CA ALA A 123 -5.51 16.85 25.10
C ALA A 123 -6.68 16.56 24.16
N THR A 124 -6.41 16.25 22.88
CA THR A 124 -7.46 16.11 21.86
C THR A 124 -8.06 14.71 21.79
N ALA A 125 -7.26 13.67 22.02
CA ALA A 125 -7.68 12.29 21.77
C ALA A 125 -7.75 11.41 23.02
N GLY A 126 -7.13 11.79 24.14
CA GLY A 126 -7.03 10.95 25.35
C GLY A 126 -6.41 9.57 25.09
N ILE A 127 -5.70 9.42 23.97
CA ILE A 127 -5.20 8.13 23.50
C ILE A 127 -3.76 7.97 23.94
N GLN A 128 -3.48 6.86 24.62
CA GLN A 128 -2.11 6.39 24.81
C GLN A 128 -1.66 5.57 23.60
N TYR A 129 -0.38 5.56 23.35
CA TYR A 129 0.24 4.86 22.23
C TYR A 129 1.10 3.69 22.73
N ASN A 130 1.10 2.61 21.96
CA ASN A 130 1.90 1.42 22.27
C ASN A 130 3.39 1.72 22.28
N ARG A 131 3.86 2.40 21.26
CA ARG A 131 5.27 2.79 21.05
C ARG A 131 5.34 3.97 20.09
N MET A 132 6.52 4.57 20.00
CA MET A 132 6.82 5.58 19.00
C MET A 132 7.71 4.99 17.90
N VAL A 133 7.52 5.50 16.70
CA VAL A 133 8.41 5.30 15.54
C VAL A 133 8.76 6.62 14.91
N VAL A 134 9.89 6.66 14.24
CA VAL A 134 10.29 7.78 13.39
C VAL A 134 10.36 7.28 11.96
N THR A 135 9.62 7.93 11.07
CA THR A 135 9.58 7.60 9.65
C THR A 135 9.90 8.82 8.79
N TYR A 136 10.11 8.58 7.52
CA TYR A 136 10.49 9.59 6.52
C TYR A 136 10.08 9.08 5.12
N PRO A 137 10.08 9.92 4.07
CA PRO A 137 9.74 9.52 2.71
C PRO A 137 10.62 8.38 2.17
N ASP A 138 10.02 7.49 1.37
CA ASP A 138 10.74 6.44 0.63
C ASP A 138 11.28 7.00 -0.69
N ASN A 139 12.21 7.93 -0.59
CA ASN A 139 12.93 8.56 -1.70
C ASN A 139 14.39 8.87 -1.31
N ASN A 140 15.13 9.57 -2.16
CA ASN A 140 16.52 9.88 -1.88
C ASN A 140 16.69 10.85 -0.70
N ASP A 141 15.83 11.88 -0.58
CA ASP A 141 15.86 12.82 0.54
C ASP A 141 15.59 12.13 1.89
N GLY A 142 14.67 11.15 1.88
CA GLY A 142 14.37 10.36 3.07
C GLY A 142 15.54 9.47 3.50
N LYS A 143 16.32 8.95 2.57
CA LYS A 143 17.52 8.15 2.93
C LYS A 143 18.54 8.95 3.74
N GLU A 144 18.68 10.26 3.48
CA GLU A 144 19.56 11.15 4.25
C GLU A 144 19.10 11.26 5.71
N LEU A 145 17.80 11.10 5.99
CA LEU A 145 17.22 11.16 7.33
C LEU A 145 17.43 9.89 8.17
N THR A 146 17.94 8.80 7.57
CA THR A 146 18.09 7.51 8.26
C THR A 146 18.97 7.61 9.51
N ARG A 147 20.11 8.31 9.42
CA ARG A 147 21.00 8.50 10.57
C ARG A 147 20.37 9.43 11.61
N PHE A 148 19.77 10.51 11.15
CA PHE A 148 19.10 11.48 12.01
C PHE A 148 17.95 10.84 12.80
N SER A 149 17.11 10.04 12.17
CA SER A 149 15.99 9.36 12.82
C SER A 149 16.44 8.45 13.97
N LYS A 150 17.58 7.74 13.79
CA LYS A 150 18.18 6.89 14.84
C LYS A 150 18.68 7.71 16.02
N LEU A 151 19.18 8.91 15.79
CA LEU A 151 19.69 9.78 16.86
C LEU A 151 18.57 10.45 17.68
N VAL A 152 17.51 10.90 17.02
CA VAL A 152 16.41 11.60 17.68
C VAL A 152 15.43 10.67 18.41
N HIS A 153 15.29 9.43 17.95
CA HIS A 153 14.34 8.45 18.46
C HIS A 153 14.46 8.19 19.98
N PRO A 154 15.63 7.93 20.59
CA PRO A 154 15.74 7.66 22.02
C PRO A 154 15.31 8.85 22.89
N ALA A 155 15.70 10.07 22.52
CA ALA A 155 15.33 11.28 23.25
C ALA A 155 13.83 11.53 23.24
N LEU A 156 13.19 11.39 22.05
CA LEU A 156 11.74 11.49 21.89
C LEU A 156 11.02 10.41 22.71
N THR A 157 11.44 9.15 22.60
CA THR A 157 10.81 8.05 23.34
C THR A 157 10.85 8.32 24.84
N LYS A 158 11.99 8.75 25.37
CA LYS A 158 12.15 9.09 26.79
C LYS A 158 11.21 10.21 27.23
N ALA A 159 11.16 11.31 26.46
CA ALA A 159 10.32 12.46 26.77
C ALA A 159 8.81 12.11 26.73
N LEU A 160 8.36 11.41 25.70
CA LEU A 160 6.97 11.04 25.52
C LEU A 160 6.51 9.98 26.52
N THR A 161 7.38 9.03 26.91
CA THR A 161 7.08 8.05 27.97
C THR A 161 6.98 8.74 29.32
N LYS A 162 7.88 9.69 29.62
CA LYS A 162 7.83 10.50 30.86
C LYS A 162 6.55 11.33 30.92
N GLY A 163 6.10 11.88 29.77
CA GLY A 163 4.85 12.64 29.65
C GLY A 163 3.59 11.77 29.64
N GLY A 164 3.69 10.44 29.68
CA GLY A 164 2.54 9.54 29.73
C GLY A 164 1.87 9.26 28.39
N LEU A 165 2.38 9.82 27.27
CA LEU A 165 1.83 9.60 25.92
C LEU A 165 2.12 8.18 25.40
N ILE A 166 3.31 7.64 25.70
CA ILE A 166 3.73 6.29 25.34
C ILE A 166 3.66 5.39 26.57
N THR A 167 3.04 4.22 26.44
CA THR A 167 2.95 3.23 27.53
C THR A 167 4.31 2.62 27.84
N LYS A 168 4.60 2.37 29.13
CA LYS A 168 5.88 1.78 29.56
C LYS A 168 6.05 0.33 29.09
N ASN A 169 4.96 -0.44 29.05
CA ASN A 169 5.01 -1.90 28.85
C ASN A 169 4.43 -2.35 27.50
N GLY A 170 4.10 -1.44 26.62
CA GLY A 170 3.42 -1.73 25.37
C GLY A 170 2.07 -2.43 25.58
N ALA A 171 0.99 -1.89 25.05
CA ALA A 171 -0.32 -2.54 25.12
C ALA A 171 -0.75 -2.95 23.70
N ARG A 172 -1.08 -4.22 23.51
CA ARG A 172 -1.59 -4.71 22.21
C ARG A 172 -2.86 -3.95 21.83
N GLY A 173 -2.99 -3.61 20.54
CA GLY A 173 -4.17 -2.90 20.01
C GLY A 173 -4.12 -1.38 20.13
N LEU A 174 -3.21 -0.80 20.92
CA LEU A 174 -3.02 0.65 20.93
C LEU A 174 -2.32 1.11 19.65
N PRO A 175 -2.66 2.31 19.15
CA PRO A 175 -2.01 2.89 17.98
C PRO A 175 -0.51 3.14 18.22
N ILE A 176 0.22 3.25 17.13
CA ILE A 176 1.65 3.57 17.13
C ILE A 176 1.79 5.06 16.88
N PHE A 177 2.43 5.79 17.79
CA PHE A 177 2.78 7.18 17.54
C PHE A 177 3.89 7.26 16.50
N ASN A 178 3.70 8.09 15.48
CA ASN A 178 4.61 8.23 14.36
C ASN A 178 5.02 9.69 14.19
N VAL A 179 6.30 9.96 14.30
CA VAL A 179 6.90 11.24 13.91
C VAL A 179 7.45 11.08 12.50
N PHE A 180 6.79 11.72 11.55
CA PHE A 180 7.21 11.70 10.15
C PHE A 180 8.01 12.95 9.81
N PHE A 181 9.31 12.79 9.58
CA PHE A 181 10.18 13.87 9.15
C PHE A 181 10.24 13.99 7.63
N TYR A 182 10.26 15.22 7.14
CA TYR A 182 10.48 15.55 5.75
C TYR A 182 11.22 16.91 5.67
N ASP A 183 11.50 17.39 4.46
CA ASP A 183 12.21 18.66 4.24
C ASP A 183 13.52 18.73 5.06
N ARG A 184 14.38 17.71 4.91
CA ARG A 184 15.67 17.61 5.64
C ARG A 184 15.51 17.74 7.17
N ALA A 185 14.43 17.20 7.69
CA ALA A 185 14.03 17.30 9.10
C ALA A 185 13.75 18.73 9.61
N LYS A 186 13.48 19.68 8.73
CA LYS A 186 13.01 21.02 9.09
C LYS A 186 11.54 21.04 9.44
N SER A 187 10.81 20.01 9.03
CA SER A 187 9.38 19.84 9.25
C SER A 187 9.06 18.43 9.73
N ALA A 188 8.04 18.31 10.58
CA ALA A 188 7.54 17.03 11.05
C ALA A 188 6.01 16.99 11.04
N LEU A 189 5.46 15.80 10.83
CA LEU A 189 4.05 15.50 11.10
C LEU A 189 3.98 14.61 12.34
N LEU A 190 3.05 14.92 13.23
CA LEU A 190 2.76 14.18 14.45
C LEU A 190 1.53 13.31 14.17
N THR A 191 1.76 12.06 13.82
CA THR A 191 0.71 11.18 13.36
C THR A 191 0.62 9.91 14.21
N TRP A 192 -0.42 9.12 13.98
CA TRP A 192 -0.50 7.76 14.52
C TRP A 192 -0.94 6.79 13.43
N ILE A 193 -0.50 5.55 13.58
CA ILE A 193 -0.81 4.42 12.73
C ILE A 193 -1.64 3.45 13.56
N ASP A 194 -2.83 3.10 13.06
CA ASP A 194 -3.69 2.10 13.71
C ASP A 194 -3.23 0.69 13.29
N PRO A 195 -2.82 -0.19 14.22
CA PRO A 195 -2.33 -1.53 13.87
C PRO A 195 -3.37 -2.40 13.15
N ASN A 196 -4.67 -2.13 13.37
CA ASN A 196 -5.76 -2.86 12.71
C ASN A 196 -6.15 -2.28 11.35
N ASN A 197 -5.52 -1.18 10.93
CA ASN A 197 -5.80 -0.46 9.69
C ASN A 197 -4.52 0.08 9.07
N SER A 198 -3.52 -0.75 8.97
CA SER A 198 -2.19 -0.38 8.50
C SER A 198 -1.52 -1.49 7.71
N SER A 199 -0.47 -1.13 6.99
CA SER A 199 0.46 -2.09 6.44
C SER A 199 1.20 -2.82 7.58
N GLN A 200 1.56 -4.08 7.37
CA GLN A 200 2.45 -4.79 8.28
C GLN A 200 3.87 -4.18 8.34
N TRP A 201 4.27 -3.46 7.31
CA TRP A 201 5.49 -2.65 7.28
C TRP A 201 5.15 -1.21 7.67
N ILE A 202 5.85 -0.72 8.70
CA ILE A 202 5.48 0.56 9.34
C ILE A 202 5.51 1.76 8.40
N ASP A 203 6.40 1.75 7.41
CA ASP A 203 6.53 2.77 6.37
C ASP A 203 5.92 2.33 5.02
N GLY A 204 5.19 1.22 5.00
CA GLY A 204 4.61 0.66 3.79
C GLY A 204 5.61 0.08 2.80
N VAL A 205 6.87 -0.10 3.21
CA VAL A 205 7.96 -0.64 2.37
C VAL A 205 8.20 -2.10 2.67
N ALA A 206 7.80 -2.97 1.75
CA ALA A 206 7.96 -4.42 1.84
C ALA A 206 9.43 -4.82 1.65
N ARG A 207 10.18 -4.94 2.76
CA ARG A 207 11.60 -5.34 2.73
C ARG A 207 11.76 -6.85 2.64
N LEU A 208 11.31 -7.40 1.52
CA LEU A 208 11.44 -8.82 1.21
C LEU A 208 12.84 -9.12 0.67
N LYS A 209 13.37 -10.29 1.04
CA LYS A 209 14.65 -10.80 0.51
C LYS A 209 14.37 -11.66 -0.73
N LEU A 210 15.10 -11.38 -1.82
CA LEU A 210 15.05 -12.23 -3.01
C LEU A 210 15.70 -13.58 -2.68
N PRO A 211 14.96 -14.71 -2.82
CA PRO A 211 15.55 -16.02 -2.64
C PRO A 211 16.66 -16.28 -3.68
N PRO A 212 17.79 -16.92 -3.32
CA PRO A 212 18.87 -17.19 -4.27
C PRO A 212 18.44 -18.03 -5.48
N ALA A 213 17.48 -18.93 -5.29
CA ALA A 213 16.93 -19.79 -6.33
C ALA A 213 15.81 -19.14 -7.17
N ALA A 214 15.47 -17.88 -6.92
CA ALA A 214 14.43 -17.19 -7.68
C ALA A 214 14.94 -16.78 -9.06
N PRO A 215 14.26 -17.16 -10.16
CA PRO A 215 14.74 -16.89 -11.51
C PRO A 215 14.69 -15.42 -11.90
N SER A 216 13.90 -14.63 -11.21
CA SER A 216 13.82 -13.18 -11.47
C SER A 216 13.35 -12.39 -10.24
N ARG A 217 13.54 -11.05 -10.27
CA ARG A 217 13.08 -10.14 -9.22
C ARG A 217 11.56 -10.00 -9.16
N SER A 218 10.82 -10.37 -10.21
CA SER A 218 9.36 -10.36 -10.22
C SER A 218 8.76 -11.29 -9.15
N THR A 219 9.50 -12.30 -8.71
CA THR A 219 9.19 -13.17 -7.57
C THR A 219 8.74 -12.38 -6.33
N LEU A 220 9.33 -11.21 -6.08
CA LEU A 220 9.01 -10.39 -4.92
C LEU A 220 7.64 -9.70 -5.04
N LYS A 221 7.15 -9.42 -6.25
CA LYS A 221 5.83 -8.83 -6.46
C LYS A 221 4.73 -9.78 -5.97
N LEU A 222 4.79 -11.04 -6.40
CA LEU A 222 3.78 -12.03 -6.00
C LEU A 222 3.87 -12.34 -4.50
N GLU A 223 5.07 -12.43 -3.93
CA GLU A 223 5.24 -12.61 -2.49
C GLU A 223 4.64 -11.45 -1.70
N GLU A 224 4.89 -10.21 -2.12
CA GLU A 224 4.29 -9.03 -1.51
C GLU A 224 2.76 -9.03 -1.65
N ALA A 225 2.24 -9.41 -2.83
CA ALA A 225 0.80 -9.52 -3.07
C ALA A 225 0.13 -10.47 -2.07
N PHE A 226 0.72 -11.63 -1.83
CA PHE A 226 0.21 -12.57 -0.84
C PHE A 226 0.15 -11.98 0.57
N HIS A 227 1.14 -11.18 0.94
CA HIS A 227 1.18 -10.51 2.25
C HIS A 227 0.21 -9.33 2.37
N VAL A 228 -0.03 -8.61 1.28
CA VAL A 228 -0.88 -7.41 1.27
C VAL A 228 -2.36 -7.74 1.18
N PHE A 229 -2.72 -8.74 0.37
CA PHE A 229 -4.13 -9.08 0.12
C PHE A 229 -4.70 -10.14 1.05
N MET A 230 -3.86 -10.90 1.75
CA MET A 230 -4.29 -12.03 2.57
C MET A 230 -3.66 -11.94 3.97
N ASN A 231 -4.48 -12.16 4.99
CA ASN A 231 -3.98 -12.40 6.35
C ASN A 231 -3.33 -13.80 6.45
N LYS A 232 -2.79 -14.16 7.62
CA LYS A 232 -2.09 -15.43 7.79
C LYS A 232 -2.98 -16.63 7.48
N ASP A 233 -4.18 -16.68 8.07
CA ASP A 233 -5.09 -17.82 7.92
C ASP A 233 -5.58 -17.98 6.47
N GLN A 234 -5.84 -16.85 5.80
CA GLN A 234 -6.15 -16.83 4.38
C GLN A 234 -4.98 -17.34 3.52
N ARG A 235 -3.74 -16.96 3.81
CA ARG A 235 -2.56 -17.49 3.09
C ARG A 235 -2.42 -19.00 3.31
N ASP A 236 -2.55 -19.46 4.54
CA ASP A 236 -2.43 -20.89 4.88
C ASP A 236 -3.49 -21.74 4.15
N TYR A 237 -4.68 -21.20 3.91
CA TYR A 237 -5.75 -21.88 3.20
C TYR A 237 -5.66 -21.74 1.67
N LEU A 238 -5.48 -20.49 1.15
CA LEU A 238 -5.54 -20.20 -0.28
C LEU A 238 -4.25 -20.58 -1.02
N LEU A 239 -3.15 -20.78 -0.31
CA LEU A 239 -1.84 -21.13 -0.87
C LEU A 239 -1.35 -22.51 -0.39
N ARG A 240 -2.27 -23.38 0.02
CA ARG A 240 -1.92 -24.73 0.52
C ARG A 240 -1.36 -25.64 -0.58
N PRO A 241 -0.59 -26.66 -0.22
CA PRO A 241 -0.08 -27.65 -1.17
C PRO A 241 -1.17 -28.34 -2.00
N GLY A 242 -0.80 -28.77 -3.21
CA GLY A 242 -1.66 -29.54 -4.10
C GLY A 242 -2.65 -28.71 -4.94
N LEU A 243 -2.72 -27.38 -4.75
CA LEU A 243 -3.52 -26.52 -5.61
C LEU A 243 -2.91 -26.42 -7.02
N THR A 244 -3.76 -26.07 -7.98
CA THR A 244 -3.39 -25.89 -9.38
C THR A 244 -3.40 -24.42 -9.78
N ALA A 245 -2.47 -24.01 -10.64
CA ALA A 245 -2.39 -22.65 -11.13
C ALA A 245 -2.06 -22.57 -12.62
N VAL A 246 -2.48 -21.48 -13.24
CA VAL A 246 -1.99 -21.05 -14.55
C VAL A 246 -1.26 -19.73 -14.37
N ASP A 247 -0.02 -19.66 -14.85
CA ASP A 247 0.81 -18.46 -14.89
C ASP A 247 0.89 -17.97 -16.33
N LEU A 248 0.24 -16.85 -16.63
CA LEU A 248 0.22 -16.22 -17.95
C LEU A 248 1.31 -15.15 -18.04
N GLY A 249 2.22 -15.28 -19.01
CA GLY A 249 3.43 -14.48 -19.11
C GLY A 249 4.49 -14.95 -18.11
N ALA A 250 4.67 -16.27 -18.04
CA ALA A 250 5.40 -16.92 -16.95
C ALA A 250 6.92 -16.73 -17.02
N SER A 251 7.52 -16.63 -18.25
CA SER A 251 8.98 -16.62 -18.44
C SER A 251 9.68 -15.48 -17.69
N PRO A 252 10.81 -15.73 -17.04
CA PRO A 252 11.52 -17.01 -16.83
C PRO A 252 11.00 -17.85 -15.65
N GLY A 253 9.90 -17.46 -14.97
CA GLY A 253 9.28 -18.23 -13.89
C GLY A 253 9.32 -17.55 -12.53
N GLY A 254 9.41 -16.22 -12.47
CA GLY A 254 9.47 -15.50 -11.21
C GLY A 254 8.23 -15.68 -10.35
N TRP A 255 7.04 -15.66 -10.94
CA TRP A 255 5.78 -15.91 -10.24
C TRP A 255 5.53 -17.42 -10.07
N THR A 256 5.81 -18.21 -11.09
CA THR A 256 5.79 -19.68 -11.02
C THR A 256 6.59 -20.19 -9.81
N TYR A 257 7.79 -19.65 -9.54
CA TYR A 257 8.62 -20.01 -8.39
C TYR A 257 7.87 -19.90 -7.06
N GLN A 258 7.09 -18.84 -6.86
CA GLN A 258 6.35 -18.64 -5.63
C GLN A 258 5.26 -19.70 -5.40
N LEU A 259 4.68 -20.21 -6.45
CA LEU A 259 3.64 -21.23 -6.39
C LEU A 259 4.24 -22.62 -6.14
N ILE A 260 5.28 -23.00 -6.90
CA ILE A 260 5.91 -24.31 -6.70
C ILE A 260 6.63 -24.42 -5.35
N LYS A 261 7.16 -23.32 -4.81
CA LYS A 261 7.69 -23.25 -3.43
C LYS A 261 6.63 -23.62 -2.38
N ARG A 262 5.36 -23.48 -2.73
CA ARG A 262 4.19 -23.86 -1.91
C ARG A 262 3.57 -25.20 -2.34
N GLU A 263 4.33 -25.98 -3.10
CA GLU A 263 3.94 -27.30 -3.58
C GLU A 263 2.66 -27.28 -4.43
N MET A 264 2.48 -26.24 -5.25
CA MET A 264 1.40 -26.14 -6.23
C MET A 264 1.87 -26.61 -7.60
N PHE A 265 0.93 -27.15 -8.40
CA PHE A 265 1.18 -27.52 -9.78
C PHE A 265 0.84 -26.34 -10.71
N VAL A 266 1.79 -25.96 -11.56
CA VAL A 266 1.66 -24.75 -12.39
C VAL A 266 1.71 -25.09 -13.88
N THR A 267 0.71 -24.67 -14.64
CA THR A 267 0.83 -24.55 -16.08
C THR A 267 1.37 -23.16 -16.40
N ALA A 268 2.63 -23.08 -16.80
CA ALA A 268 3.34 -21.86 -17.19
C ALA A 268 3.14 -21.61 -18.68
N VAL A 269 2.49 -20.51 -19.04
CA VAL A 269 2.16 -20.15 -20.44
C VAL A 269 3.00 -18.96 -20.86
N ASP A 270 3.95 -19.16 -21.74
CA ASP A 270 4.81 -18.13 -22.30
C ASP A 270 5.55 -18.69 -23.53
N ASN A 271 5.88 -17.84 -24.51
CA ASN A 271 6.73 -18.21 -25.63
C ASN A 271 8.22 -18.22 -25.28
N GLY A 272 8.63 -17.58 -24.18
CA GLY A 272 9.97 -17.58 -23.66
C GLY A 272 10.30 -18.83 -22.84
N PRO A 273 11.60 -19.15 -22.67
CA PRO A 273 12.02 -20.32 -21.91
C PRO A 273 11.76 -20.15 -20.41
N MET A 274 11.42 -21.24 -19.75
CA MET A 274 11.33 -21.34 -18.31
C MET A 274 12.70 -21.71 -17.71
N ASP A 275 12.94 -21.26 -16.49
CA ASP A 275 14.15 -21.63 -15.73
C ASP A 275 14.26 -23.16 -15.58
N ASN A 276 15.44 -23.71 -15.85
CA ASN A 276 15.69 -25.15 -15.86
C ASN A 276 15.49 -25.79 -14.47
N ALA A 277 15.82 -25.08 -13.40
CA ALA A 277 15.64 -25.58 -12.03
C ALA A 277 14.17 -25.69 -11.67
N LEU A 278 13.32 -24.77 -12.15
CA LEU A 278 11.87 -24.87 -12.00
C LEU A 278 11.32 -26.07 -12.78
N MET A 279 11.75 -26.26 -14.01
CA MET A 279 11.32 -27.40 -14.84
C MET A 279 11.72 -28.74 -14.23
N ALA A 280 12.91 -28.83 -13.65
CA ALA A 280 13.41 -30.04 -12.99
C ALA A 280 12.59 -30.46 -11.76
N THR A 281 11.74 -29.60 -11.18
CA THR A 281 10.89 -29.98 -10.05
C THR A 281 9.76 -30.93 -10.41
N GLY A 282 9.40 -31.04 -11.70
CA GLY A 282 8.25 -31.81 -12.18
C GLY A 282 6.88 -31.18 -11.83
N MET A 283 6.84 -30.02 -11.17
CA MET A 283 5.59 -29.32 -10.82
C MET A 283 5.17 -28.27 -11.87
N VAL A 284 6.02 -28.02 -12.89
CA VAL A 284 5.77 -27.03 -13.93
C VAL A 284 5.50 -27.71 -15.26
N ASN A 285 4.35 -27.38 -15.86
CA ASN A 285 3.99 -27.78 -17.23
C ASN A 285 4.08 -26.55 -18.13
N HIS A 286 5.18 -26.39 -18.85
CA HIS A 286 5.37 -25.25 -19.76
C HIS A 286 4.56 -25.44 -21.05
N LYS A 287 3.90 -24.38 -21.47
CA LYS A 287 3.15 -24.27 -22.72
C LYS A 287 3.63 -23.06 -23.51
N GLU A 288 4.31 -23.32 -24.62
CA GLU A 288 4.64 -22.29 -25.60
C GLU A 288 3.37 -21.88 -26.35
N ALA A 289 2.69 -20.84 -25.82
CA ALA A 289 1.42 -20.36 -26.35
C ALA A 289 1.20 -18.89 -26.01
N ASP A 290 0.30 -18.25 -26.76
CA ASP A 290 -0.18 -16.90 -26.44
C ASP A 290 -1.07 -16.93 -25.19
N ALA A 291 -0.68 -16.16 -24.18
CA ALA A 291 -1.38 -16.02 -22.92
C ALA A 291 -2.87 -15.58 -23.09
N PHE A 292 -3.18 -14.79 -24.12
CA PHE A 292 -4.55 -14.30 -24.39
C PHE A 292 -5.45 -15.31 -25.08
N HIS A 293 -4.88 -16.36 -25.67
CA HIS A 293 -5.62 -17.41 -26.35
C HIS A 293 -5.66 -18.73 -25.56
N TYR A 294 -4.86 -18.80 -24.48
CA TYR A 294 -4.82 -20.01 -23.67
C TYR A 294 -6.05 -20.14 -22.77
N LYS A 295 -6.65 -21.33 -22.78
CA LYS A 295 -7.71 -21.71 -21.82
C LYS A 295 -7.39 -23.07 -21.21
N PRO A 296 -7.59 -23.26 -19.90
CA PRO A 296 -7.34 -24.53 -19.25
C PRO A 296 -8.42 -25.53 -19.66
N LYS A 297 -8.06 -26.81 -19.79
CA LYS A 297 -9.03 -27.88 -20.09
C LYS A 297 -10.00 -28.15 -18.94
N THR A 298 -9.55 -27.92 -17.71
CA THR A 298 -10.32 -28.04 -16.47
C THR A 298 -10.08 -26.81 -15.63
N PRO A 299 -11.06 -26.35 -14.83
CA PRO A 299 -10.86 -25.21 -13.94
C PRO A 299 -9.66 -25.41 -13.01
N VAL A 300 -8.91 -24.33 -12.76
CA VAL A 300 -7.77 -24.31 -11.85
C VAL A 300 -8.12 -23.50 -10.60
N ASP A 301 -7.28 -23.58 -9.56
CA ASP A 301 -7.48 -22.77 -8.37
C ASP A 301 -7.04 -21.32 -8.64
N TRP A 302 -5.88 -21.13 -9.24
CA TRP A 302 -5.28 -19.80 -9.42
C TRP A 302 -5.05 -19.44 -10.88
N LEU A 303 -5.43 -18.22 -11.24
CA LEU A 303 -4.90 -17.50 -12.38
C LEU A 303 -3.92 -16.45 -11.85
N ILE A 304 -2.67 -16.49 -12.31
CA ILE A 304 -1.71 -15.41 -12.10
C ILE A 304 -1.23 -14.86 -13.44
N CYS A 305 -1.02 -13.54 -13.54
CA CYS A 305 -0.71 -12.89 -14.81
C CYS A 305 0.16 -11.64 -14.63
N ASP A 306 1.39 -11.65 -15.16
CA ASP A 306 2.29 -10.47 -15.19
C ASP A 306 2.72 -10.12 -16.63
N VAL A 307 1.81 -10.24 -17.59
CA VAL A 307 2.07 -9.91 -19.00
C VAL A 307 2.31 -8.41 -19.19
N VAL A 308 3.15 -8.07 -20.17
CA VAL A 308 3.39 -6.68 -20.59
C VAL A 308 2.40 -6.34 -21.70
N GLU A 309 1.23 -5.84 -21.31
CA GLU A 309 0.14 -5.50 -22.23
C GLU A 309 -0.72 -4.35 -21.66
N GLN A 310 -1.62 -3.82 -22.49
CA GLN A 310 -2.57 -2.78 -22.09
C GLN A 310 -3.45 -3.26 -20.92
N PRO A 311 -3.63 -2.44 -19.85
CA PRO A 311 -4.43 -2.83 -18.70
C PRO A 311 -5.83 -3.33 -19.04
N SER A 312 -6.50 -2.66 -19.99
CA SER A 312 -7.85 -3.04 -20.42
C SER A 312 -7.94 -4.43 -21.07
N ARG A 313 -6.89 -4.89 -21.77
CA ARG A 313 -6.84 -6.25 -22.33
C ARG A 313 -6.68 -7.28 -21.20
N VAL A 314 -5.79 -7.02 -20.25
CA VAL A 314 -5.57 -7.90 -19.09
C VAL A 314 -6.84 -7.99 -18.22
N ALA A 315 -7.54 -6.86 -18.02
CA ALA A 315 -8.78 -6.83 -17.26
C ALA A 315 -9.89 -7.65 -17.95
N LYS A 316 -10.02 -7.56 -19.28
CA LYS A 316 -10.97 -8.37 -20.07
C LYS A 316 -10.66 -9.86 -19.99
N LEU A 317 -9.38 -10.23 -20.09
CA LEU A 317 -8.92 -11.62 -19.95
C LEU A 317 -9.32 -12.17 -18.57
N ALA A 318 -9.04 -11.45 -17.49
CA ALA A 318 -9.42 -11.88 -16.14
C ALA A 318 -10.94 -11.98 -15.98
N ALA A 319 -11.70 -11.01 -16.51
CA ALA A 319 -13.15 -11.03 -16.48
C ALA A 319 -13.73 -12.24 -17.24
N GLU A 320 -13.15 -12.62 -18.37
CA GLU A 320 -13.53 -13.83 -19.12
C GLU A 320 -13.28 -15.09 -18.28
N TRP A 321 -12.09 -15.24 -17.71
CA TRP A 321 -11.76 -16.39 -16.86
C TRP A 321 -12.67 -16.54 -15.65
N ILE A 322 -13.04 -15.43 -15.01
CA ILE A 322 -13.98 -15.42 -13.90
C ILE A 322 -15.39 -15.82 -14.36
N ARG A 323 -15.88 -15.25 -15.47
CA ARG A 323 -17.23 -15.50 -16.00
C ARG A 323 -17.40 -16.93 -16.46
N GLU A 324 -16.37 -17.50 -17.10
CA GLU A 324 -16.37 -18.87 -17.59
C GLU A 324 -16.04 -19.90 -16.50
N GLY A 325 -15.71 -19.46 -15.29
CA GLY A 325 -15.40 -20.35 -14.18
C GLY A 325 -14.08 -21.09 -14.29
N HIS A 326 -13.12 -20.55 -15.07
CA HIS A 326 -11.82 -21.18 -15.28
C HIS A 326 -10.89 -21.15 -14.07
N CYS A 327 -11.14 -20.25 -13.11
CA CYS A 327 -10.35 -20.13 -11.90
C CYS A 327 -11.21 -19.73 -10.68
N ARG A 328 -10.64 -19.88 -9.49
CA ARG A 328 -11.24 -19.45 -8.21
C ARG A 328 -10.60 -18.20 -7.64
N TYR A 329 -9.34 -17.98 -7.94
CA TYR A 329 -8.52 -16.88 -7.44
C TYR A 329 -7.70 -16.29 -8.57
N VAL A 330 -7.53 -14.97 -8.52
CA VAL A 330 -6.78 -14.22 -9.53
C VAL A 330 -5.80 -13.28 -8.84
N ILE A 331 -4.54 -13.26 -9.28
CA ILE A 331 -3.62 -12.14 -9.06
C ILE A 331 -3.06 -11.74 -10.42
N LEU A 332 -3.18 -10.46 -10.73
CA LEU A 332 -2.63 -9.92 -11.97
C LEU A 332 -2.04 -8.52 -11.79
N ASN A 333 -1.16 -8.14 -12.70
CA ASN A 333 -0.60 -6.80 -12.77
C ASN A 333 -1.17 -6.00 -13.93
N LEU A 334 -1.66 -4.79 -13.64
CA LEU A 334 -2.07 -3.79 -14.62
C LEU A 334 -0.92 -2.81 -14.87
N LYS A 335 -0.35 -2.84 -16.08
CA LYS A 335 0.72 -1.91 -16.49
C LYS A 335 0.13 -0.54 -16.78
N LEU A 336 0.48 0.47 -15.97
CA LEU A 336 -0.19 1.77 -16.00
C LEU A 336 0.33 2.66 -17.13
N PRO A 337 -0.56 3.42 -17.79
CA PRO A 337 -0.19 4.42 -18.77
C PRO A 337 0.55 5.59 -18.10
N MET A 338 1.13 6.48 -18.92
CA MET A 338 1.83 7.67 -18.42
C MET A 338 0.88 8.70 -17.78
N LYS A 339 -0.35 8.77 -18.27
CA LYS A 339 -1.39 9.72 -17.82
C LYS A 339 -2.67 9.00 -17.45
N GLN A 340 -3.52 9.63 -16.63
CA GLN A 340 -4.84 9.11 -16.23
C GLN A 340 -4.78 7.71 -15.59
N ARG A 341 -3.70 7.44 -14.84
CA ARG A 341 -3.43 6.12 -14.24
C ARG A 341 -4.58 5.64 -13.35
N ARG A 342 -5.06 6.50 -12.47
CA ARG A 342 -6.17 6.19 -11.57
C ARG A 342 -7.46 5.84 -12.34
N GLN A 343 -7.81 6.63 -13.36
CA GLN A 343 -9.01 6.39 -14.18
C GLN A 343 -8.92 5.05 -14.92
N GLU A 344 -7.74 4.71 -15.43
CA GLU A 344 -7.53 3.43 -16.12
C GLU A 344 -7.69 2.24 -15.16
N VAL A 345 -7.12 2.33 -13.95
CA VAL A 345 -7.31 1.28 -12.94
C VAL A 345 -8.77 1.11 -12.58
N LEU A 346 -9.52 2.20 -12.34
CA LEU A 346 -10.94 2.13 -12.00
C LEU A 346 -11.76 1.47 -13.09
N LYS A 347 -11.53 1.79 -14.37
CA LYS A 347 -12.17 1.11 -15.51
C LYS A 347 -11.86 -0.38 -15.55
N CYS A 348 -10.60 -0.76 -15.30
CA CYS A 348 -10.21 -2.16 -15.26
C CYS A 348 -10.91 -2.90 -14.11
N LEU A 349 -10.99 -2.30 -12.93
CA LEU A 349 -11.69 -2.89 -11.78
C LEU A 349 -13.19 -3.02 -12.03
N GLU A 350 -13.81 -2.06 -12.72
CA GLU A 350 -15.21 -2.15 -13.13
C GLU A 350 -15.45 -3.35 -14.06
N VAL A 351 -14.59 -3.54 -15.08
CA VAL A 351 -14.65 -4.67 -16.00
C VAL A 351 -14.51 -6.01 -15.29
N ILE A 352 -13.55 -6.13 -14.36
CA ILE A 352 -13.32 -7.36 -13.59
C ILE A 352 -14.49 -7.62 -12.62
N GLY A 353 -14.95 -6.59 -11.90
CA GLY A 353 -16.03 -6.70 -10.92
C GLY A 353 -17.38 -7.07 -11.57
N ALA A 354 -17.65 -6.57 -12.77
CA ALA A 354 -18.85 -6.91 -13.52
C ALA A 354 -18.88 -8.38 -14.03
N ALA A 355 -17.76 -9.09 -14.00
CA ALA A 355 -17.71 -10.50 -14.38
C ALA A 355 -18.44 -11.40 -13.37
N ASN A 356 -18.37 -11.06 -12.09
CA ASN A 356 -19.13 -11.71 -11.03
C ASN A 356 -19.14 -10.83 -9.75
N GLU A 357 -20.31 -10.28 -9.42
CA GLU A 357 -20.49 -9.35 -8.29
C GLU A 357 -20.24 -9.97 -6.91
N ASN A 358 -20.28 -11.30 -6.79
CA ASN A 358 -20.03 -12.01 -5.53
C ASN A 358 -18.54 -12.22 -5.24
N TRP A 359 -17.67 -11.85 -6.18
CA TRP A 359 -16.24 -11.98 -5.97
C TRP A 359 -15.70 -10.82 -5.14
N HIS A 360 -14.82 -11.17 -4.20
CA HIS A 360 -13.97 -10.15 -3.57
C HIS A 360 -13.00 -9.57 -4.59
N LEU A 361 -12.91 -8.25 -4.66
CA LEU A 361 -12.01 -7.54 -5.56
C LEU A 361 -11.23 -6.49 -4.78
N ALA A 362 -9.91 -6.53 -4.89
CA ALA A 362 -9.01 -5.57 -4.27
C ALA A 362 -7.87 -5.22 -5.23
N ALA A 363 -7.36 -4.00 -5.12
CA ALA A 363 -6.22 -3.55 -5.92
C ALA A 363 -5.27 -2.72 -5.08
N ARG A 364 -3.97 -2.82 -5.34
CA ARG A 364 -2.94 -2.08 -4.62
C ARG A 364 -1.71 -1.85 -5.50
N GLN A 365 -1.15 -0.65 -5.44
CA GLN A 365 0.20 -0.42 -5.91
C GLN A 365 1.20 -0.91 -4.87
N LEU A 366 1.81 -2.05 -5.13
CA LEU A 366 2.76 -2.68 -4.23
C LEU A 366 4.12 -1.94 -4.23
N TYR A 367 4.93 -2.20 -3.23
CA TYR A 367 6.29 -1.64 -3.18
C TYR A 367 7.16 -2.17 -4.33
N HIS A 368 7.06 -3.46 -4.65
CA HIS A 368 7.83 -4.08 -5.75
C HIS A 368 7.25 -3.81 -7.13
N ASP A 369 6.03 -3.25 -7.23
CA ASP A 369 5.51 -2.70 -8.48
C ASP A 369 6.30 -1.43 -8.85
N ARG A 370 6.46 -1.18 -10.14
CA ARG A 370 7.04 0.09 -10.62
C ARG A 370 5.93 1.03 -11.09
N ARG A 371 5.46 0.81 -12.32
CA ARG A 371 4.33 1.53 -12.92
C ARG A 371 3.16 0.58 -13.12
N GLU A 372 2.82 -0.12 -12.08
CA GLU A 372 1.83 -1.20 -12.09
C GLU A 372 0.93 -1.08 -10.88
N VAL A 373 -0.25 -1.68 -10.98
CA VAL A 373 -1.13 -1.96 -9.85
C VAL A 373 -1.43 -3.45 -9.87
N THR A 374 -1.24 -4.10 -8.75
CA THR A 374 -1.61 -5.50 -8.57
C THR A 374 -3.08 -5.59 -8.16
N VAL A 375 -3.82 -6.47 -8.84
CA VAL A 375 -5.22 -6.78 -8.55
C VAL A 375 -5.31 -8.18 -7.99
N PHE A 376 -6.12 -8.34 -6.95
CA PHE A 376 -6.51 -9.62 -6.37
C PHE A 376 -8.02 -9.77 -6.49
N ALA A 377 -8.47 -10.91 -7.02
CA ALA A 377 -9.88 -11.28 -7.03
C ALA A 377 -10.07 -12.71 -6.54
N ALA A 378 -11.16 -12.97 -5.82
CA ALA A 378 -11.41 -14.28 -5.21
C ALA A 378 -12.91 -14.57 -5.13
N SER A 379 -13.31 -15.80 -5.47
CA SER A 379 -14.69 -16.26 -5.32
C SER A 379 -15.11 -16.35 -3.85
N ARG A 380 -14.17 -16.56 -2.94
CA ARG A 380 -14.30 -16.44 -1.49
C ARG A 380 -12.93 -16.34 -0.82
N LEU A 381 -12.85 -15.73 0.34
CA LEU A 381 -11.58 -15.42 1.02
C LEU A 381 -11.14 -16.44 2.07
N ALA A 382 -11.83 -17.52 2.27
CA ALA A 382 -11.54 -18.64 3.15
C ALA A 382 -12.81 -19.16 3.87
N PRO A 383 -12.72 -20.29 4.55
CA PRO A 383 -13.88 -20.88 5.22
C PRO A 383 -14.47 -20.01 6.30
#